data_e8021bce70df481a490efe9d0c7b9871
#
_entry.id   e8021bce70df481a490efe9d0c7b9871
#
_cell.length_a   1.000
_cell.length_b   1.000
_cell.length_c   1.000
_cell.angle_alpha   90.00
_cell.angle_beta   90.00
_cell.angle_gamma   90.00
#
_symmetry.space_group_name_H-M   'P 1'
#
loop_
_entity.id
_entity.type
_entity.pdbx_description
1 polymer ?
#
loop_
_entity_poly.entity_id
_entity_poly.type
_entity_poly.pdbx_seq_one_letter_code
_entity_poly.pdbx_strand_id
1 'polypeptide(L)'
;YSGVQDLANEGLRAYSSHPLLRTVGVDRAYYRPLTVGQYWHFAEQVPDDFRFLVKAPAAVTDCMVRGANGRPLRENAFFLNPEKAAQEFVHPVIEGLGKKAGPLVFEMAQVPRELISSAEKRIRLVERIGEFLNRLPKIGEEAENAFYAVEIRTPIIYTPRFVSMLRGAGARLVTGLHPTMPDVARQTNALHMMDC
;
A
#
# COMPACT_ATOMS: atom_id res chain seq x y z
N TYR A 1 -17.52 20.81 -12.70
CA TYR A 1 -17.06 19.50 -13.21
C TYR A 1 -18.20 18.81 -13.93
N SER A 2 -17.96 18.32 -15.14
CA SER A 2 -19.01 17.75 -16.01
C SER A 2 -19.14 16.24 -15.88
N GLY A 3 -18.23 15.57 -15.17
CA GLY A 3 -18.27 14.13 -14.97
C GLY A 3 -17.32 13.62 -13.89
N VAL A 4 -17.44 12.32 -13.58
CA VAL A 4 -16.60 11.64 -12.57
C VAL A 4 -15.13 11.70 -12.95
N GLN A 5 -14.80 11.63 -14.24
CA GLN A 5 -13.42 11.70 -14.71
C GLN A 5 -12.80 13.09 -14.51
N ASP A 6 -13.58 14.15 -14.69
CA ASP A 6 -13.11 15.52 -14.44
C ASP A 6 -12.85 15.73 -12.94
N LEU A 7 -13.76 15.23 -12.08
CA LEU A 7 -13.55 15.25 -10.63
C LEU A 7 -12.31 14.45 -10.21
N ALA A 8 -12.08 13.30 -10.83
CA ALA A 8 -10.91 12.48 -10.53
C ALA A 8 -9.57 13.09 -10.96
N ASN A 9 -9.58 13.99 -11.95
CA ASN A 9 -8.38 14.64 -12.45
C ASN A 9 -8.16 16.03 -11.84
N GLU A 10 -9.23 16.82 -11.69
CA GLU A 10 -9.17 18.26 -11.35
C GLU A 10 -9.88 18.60 -10.03
N GLY A 11 -10.50 17.60 -9.39
CA GLY A 11 -11.32 17.81 -8.20
C GLY A 11 -10.55 18.08 -6.91
N LEU A 12 -9.24 17.80 -6.88
CA LEU A 12 -8.43 17.93 -5.67
C LEU A 12 -8.33 19.37 -5.18
N ARG A 13 -8.32 20.35 -6.07
CA ARG A 13 -8.32 21.76 -5.69
C ARG A 13 -9.56 22.13 -4.87
N ALA A 14 -10.73 21.71 -5.32
CA ALA A 14 -11.98 21.93 -4.57
C ALA A 14 -12.02 21.10 -3.27
N TYR A 15 -11.54 19.86 -3.31
CA TYR A 15 -11.47 18.98 -2.14
C TYR A 15 -10.56 19.58 -1.05
N SER A 16 -9.35 19.99 -1.41
CA SER A 16 -8.35 20.50 -0.48
C SER A 16 -8.66 21.91 0.08
N SER A 17 -9.63 22.63 -0.52
CA SER A 17 -10.11 23.91 0.03
C SER A 17 -10.93 23.71 1.32
N HIS A 18 -11.44 22.50 1.57
CA HIS A 18 -12.17 22.20 2.81
C HIS A 18 -11.21 22.12 4.01
N PRO A 19 -11.46 22.84 5.12
CA PRO A 19 -10.49 22.98 6.22
C PRO A 19 -10.14 21.67 6.94
N LEU A 20 -11.01 20.66 6.88
CA LEU A 20 -10.78 19.37 7.53
C LEU A 20 -10.16 18.31 6.61
N LEU A 21 -10.12 18.55 5.29
CA LEU A 21 -9.65 17.55 4.33
C LEU A 21 -8.18 17.83 3.96
N ARG A 22 -7.26 17.16 4.65
CA ARG A 22 -5.81 17.34 4.50
C ARG A 22 -5.10 16.15 3.88
N THR A 23 -5.86 15.10 3.53
CA THR A 23 -5.31 13.88 2.95
C THR A 23 -6.30 13.21 2.02
N VAL A 24 -5.79 12.46 1.05
CA VAL A 24 -6.58 11.64 0.14
C VAL A 24 -5.86 10.35 -0.20
N GLY A 25 -6.63 9.26 -0.41
CA GLY A 25 -6.13 8.00 -0.94
C GLY A 25 -6.13 7.97 -2.47
N VAL A 26 -5.02 7.58 -3.07
CA VAL A 26 -4.87 7.36 -4.51
C VAL A 26 -5.03 5.87 -4.82
N ASP A 27 -6.28 5.40 -4.89
CA ASP A 27 -6.60 3.99 -5.15
C ASP A 27 -6.43 3.58 -6.62
N ARG A 28 -6.50 4.54 -7.55
CA ARG A 28 -6.34 4.24 -8.99
C ARG A 28 -4.98 3.63 -9.33
N ALA A 29 -3.94 3.92 -8.54
CA ALA A 29 -2.62 3.33 -8.68
C ALA A 29 -2.59 1.82 -8.46
N TYR A 30 -3.52 1.29 -7.66
CA TYR A 30 -3.69 -0.16 -7.44
C TYR A 30 -4.02 -0.91 -8.74
N TYR A 31 -4.85 -0.33 -9.59
CA TYR A 31 -5.28 -0.96 -10.84
C TYR A 31 -4.29 -0.77 -11.98
N ARG A 32 -3.62 0.37 -12.01
CA ARG A 32 -2.63 0.71 -13.03
C ARG A 32 -1.59 1.68 -12.45
N PRO A 33 -0.28 1.40 -12.62
CA PRO A 33 0.76 2.34 -12.24
C PRO A 33 0.51 3.73 -12.85
N LEU A 34 0.76 4.76 -12.06
CA LEU A 34 0.69 6.14 -12.50
C LEU A 34 2.10 6.67 -12.80
N THR A 35 2.19 7.61 -13.73
CA THR A 35 3.43 8.26 -14.10
C THR A 35 3.80 9.38 -13.12
N VAL A 36 5.07 9.77 -13.08
CA VAL A 36 5.57 10.95 -12.35
C VAL A 36 4.71 12.20 -12.66
N GLY A 37 4.45 12.46 -13.94
CA GLY A 37 3.63 13.61 -14.35
C GLY A 37 2.21 13.58 -13.81
N GLN A 38 1.59 12.39 -13.65
CA GLN A 38 0.26 12.28 -13.07
C GLN A 38 0.29 12.57 -11.55
N TYR A 39 1.30 12.10 -10.82
CA TYR A 39 1.49 12.42 -9.41
C TYR A 39 1.80 13.90 -9.21
N TRP A 40 2.66 14.47 -10.04
CA TRP A 40 2.99 15.89 -10.02
C TRP A 40 1.73 16.75 -10.24
N HIS A 41 0.89 16.38 -11.22
CA HIS A 41 -0.38 17.06 -11.47
C HIS A 41 -1.33 17.02 -10.24
N PHE A 42 -1.34 15.92 -9.47
CA PHE A 42 -2.07 15.87 -8.20
C PHE A 42 -1.45 16.82 -7.16
N ALA A 43 -0.13 16.82 -7.06
CA ALA A 43 0.58 17.66 -6.10
C ALA A 43 0.35 19.15 -6.31
N GLU A 44 0.26 19.61 -7.56
CA GLU A 44 0.01 21.02 -7.89
C GLU A 44 -1.38 21.52 -7.48
N GLN A 45 -2.34 20.63 -7.31
CA GLN A 45 -3.72 20.99 -7.00
C GLN A 45 -3.96 21.25 -5.50
N VAL A 46 -3.02 20.90 -4.64
CA VAL A 46 -3.22 20.89 -3.19
C VAL A 46 -2.14 21.70 -2.46
N PRO A 47 -2.41 22.24 -1.26
CA PRO A 47 -1.44 23.02 -0.48
C PRO A 47 -0.29 22.11 0.05
N ASP A 48 0.78 22.75 0.55
CA ASP A 48 2.01 22.04 0.96
C ASP A 48 1.85 21.14 2.19
N ASP A 49 0.87 21.42 3.03
CA ASP A 49 0.53 20.60 4.20
C ASP A 49 -0.36 19.40 3.88
N PHE A 50 -0.78 19.24 2.62
CA PHE A 50 -1.60 18.10 2.17
C PHE A 50 -0.76 16.83 1.98
N ARG A 51 -1.32 15.67 2.29
CA ARG A 51 -0.63 14.38 2.17
C ARG A 51 -1.43 13.37 1.36
N PHE A 52 -0.72 12.63 0.53
CA PHE A 52 -1.28 11.55 -0.28
C PHE A 52 -0.95 10.18 0.33
N LEU A 53 -1.97 9.37 0.56
CA LEU A 53 -1.80 7.93 0.75
C LEU A 53 -1.89 7.28 -0.62
N VAL A 54 -0.91 6.47 -1.01
CA VAL A 54 -0.90 5.84 -2.34
C VAL A 54 -0.84 4.33 -2.20
N LYS A 55 -1.77 3.62 -2.86
CA LYS A 55 -1.76 2.16 -2.90
C LYS A 55 -0.85 1.64 -4.00
N ALA A 56 -0.03 0.66 -3.65
CA ALA A 56 0.83 -0.03 -4.60
C ALA A 56 0.02 -0.83 -5.62
N PRO A 57 0.51 -0.99 -6.86
CA PRO A 57 -0.16 -1.76 -7.89
C PRO A 57 -0.39 -3.22 -7.49
N ALA A 58 -1.57 -3.76 -7.82
CA ALA A 58 -1.90 -5.17 -7.65
C ALA A 58 -0.88 -6.10 -8.33
N ALA A 59 -0.22 -5.61 -9.38
CA ALA A 59 0.86 -6.33 -10.05
C ALA A 59 2.02 -6.75 -9.13
N VAL A 60 2.20 -6.08 -7.98
CA VAL A 60 3.23 -6.44 -6.98
C VAL A 60 2.66 -6.94 -5.66
N THR A 61 1.37 -6.70 -5.38
CA THR A 61 0.75 -7.03 -4.08
C THR A 61 -0.24 -8.19 -4.13
N ASP A 62 -0.68 -8.63 -5.31
CA ASP A 62 -1.52 -9.82 -5.46
C ASP A 62 -0.69 -10.99 -5.98
N CYS A 63 -0.74 -12.13 -5.29
CA CYS A 63 -0.06 -13.36 -5.72
C CYS A 63 -0.71 -14.00 -6.96
N MET A 64 -1.90 -13.54 -7.36
CA MET A 64 -2.62 -14.00 -8.53
C MET A 64 -2.85 -12.86 -9.53
N VAL A 65 -2.72 -13.15 -10.81
CA VAL A 65 -3.28 -12.29 -11.87
C VAL A 65 -4.78 -12.55 -11.92
N ARG A 66 -5.59 -11.48 -11.88
CA ARG A 66 -7.05 -11.58 -11.90
C ARG A 66 -7.64 -11.13 -13.23
N GLY A 67 -8.71 -11.78 -13.64
CA GLY A 67 -9.53 -11.34 -14.78
C GLY A 67 -10.45 -10.17 -14.41
N ALA A 68 -11.17 -9.66 -15.42
CA ALA A 68 -12.10 -8.54 -15.26
C ALA A 68 -13.22 -8.79 -14.22
N ASN A 69 -13.56 -10.05 -13.98
CA ASN A 69 -14.53 -10.46 -12.96
C ASN A 69 -13.91 -10.68 -11.55
N GLY A 70 -12.63 -10.33 -11.34
CA GLY A 70 -11.90 -10.53 -10.09
C GLY A 70 -11.46 -11.98 -9.81
N ARG A 71 -11.78 -12.94 -10.69
CA ARG A 71 -11.38 -14.35 -10.50
C ARG A 71 -9.90 -14.54 -10.80
N PRO A 72 -9.20 -15.37 -10.01
CA PRO A 72 -7.81 -15.71 -10.29
C PRO A 72 -7.70 -16.48 -11.60
N LEU A 73 -6.74 -16.09 -12.45
CA LEU A 73 -6.45 -16.72 -13.74
C LEU A 73 -5.17 -17.56 -13.69
N ARG A 74 -4.11 -17.00 -13.09
CA ARG A 74 -2.79 -17.63 -13.00
C ARG A 74 -1.99 -17.00 -11.88
N GLU A 75 -0.91 -17.64 -11.46
CA GLU A 75 0.06 -17.07 -10.55
C GLU A 75 0.68 -15.79 -11.11
N ASN A 76 0.96 -14.84 -10.24
CA ASN A 76 1.61 -13.59 -10.59
C ASN A 76 3.12 -13.70 -10.37
N ALA A 77 3.88 -13.77 -11.44
CA ALA A 77 5.35 -13.86 -11.40
C ALA A 77 6.03 -12.61 -10.78
N PHE A 78 5.31 -11.48 -10.72
CA PHE A 78 5.82 -10.23 -10.14
C PHE A 78 5.37 -10.00 -8.70
N PHE A 79 4.68 -10.96 -8.09
CA PHE A 79 4.28 -10.86 -6.70
C PHE A 79 5.50 -10.71 -5.78
N LEU A 80 5.54 -9.63 -5.01
CA LEU A 80 6.67 -9.23 -4.15
C LEU A 80 7.99 -9.04 -4.92
N ASN A 81 7.92 -8.50 -6.14
CA ASN A 81 9.11 -8.12 -6.90
C ASN A 81 9.53 -6.69 -6.54
N PRO A 82 10.67 -6.48 -5.86
CA PRO A 82 11.07 -5.15 -5.37
C PRO A 82 11.52 -4.22 -6.49
N GLU A 83 12.14 -4.75 -7.56
CA GLU A 83 12.59 -3.94 -8.70
C GLU A 83 11.38 -3.34 -9.43
N LYS A 84 10.35 -4.18 -9.66
CA LYS A 84 9.10 -3.71 -10.28
C LYS A 84 8.38 -2.71 -9.38
N ALA A 85 8.32 -2.96 -8.06
CA ALA A 85 7.73 -2.03 -7.11
C ALA A 85 8.48 -0.68 -7.09
N ALA A 86 9.81 -0.71 -7.15
CA ALA A 86 10.62 0.49 -7.22
C ALA A 86 10.33 1.32 -8.48
N GLN A 87 10.36 0.67 -9.64
CA GLN A 87 10.23 1.34 -10.95
C GLN A 87 8.81 1.86 -11.23
N GLU A 88 7.80 1.04 -10.93
CA GLU A 88 6.41 1.35 -11.30
C GLU A 88 5.61 2.04 -10.20
N PHE A 89 6.16 2.12 -8.97
CA PHE A 89 5.43 2.67 -7.84
C PHE A 89 6.28 3.64 -7.01
N VAL A 90 7.36 3.16 -6.35
CA VAL A 90 8.06 3.97 -5.35
C VAL A 90 8.68 5.22 -5.98
N HIS A 91 9.50 5.06 -7.03
CA HIS A 91 10.15 6.20 -7.69
C HIS A 91 9.14 7.19 -8.27
N PRO A 92 8.10 6.77 -9.05
CA PRO A 92 7.10 7.71 -9.56
C PRO A 92 6.34 8.47 -8.46
N VAL A 93 6.02 7.83 -7.34
CA VAL A 93 5.34 8.48 -6.21
C VAL A 93 6.24 9.53 -5.57
N ILE A 94 7.47 9.15 -5.23
CA ILE A 94 8.43 10.04 -4.55
C ILE A 94 8.79 11.23 -5.44
N GLU A 95 9.10 10.98 -6.71
CA GLU A 95 9.48 12.01 -7.66
C GLU A 95 8.31 12.95 -7.98
N GLY A 96 7.09 12.42 -8.12
CA GLY A 96 5.93 13.23 -8.51
C GLY A 96 5.25 13.96 -7.34
N LEU A 97 5.21 13.38 -6.14
CA LEU A 97 4.56 13.99 -4.98
C LEU A 97 5.53 14.72 -4.06
N GLY A 98 6.81 14.35 -4.06
CA GLY A 98 7.81 14.93 -3.17
C GLY A 98 7.39 14.91 -1.70
N LYS A 99 7.50 16.02 -1.01
CA LYS A 99 7.11 16.17 0.41
C LYS A 99 5.62 15.95 0.69
N LYS A 100 4.76 15.93 -0.33
CA LYS A 100 3.33 15.62 -0.21
C LYS A 100 3.04 14.12 -0.22
N ALA A 101 4.05 13.27 -0.52
CA ALA A 101 3.93 11.83 -0.33
C ALA A 101 3.77 11.50 1.17
N GLY A 102 2.79 10.69 1.48
CA GLY A 102 2.54 10.10 2.80
C GLY A 102 2.72 8.58 2.75
N PRO A 103 1.82 7.80 3.35
CA PRO A 103 1.93 6.34 3.34
C PRO A 103 1.92 5.73 1.93
N LEU A 104 2.95 4.93 1.61
CA LEU A 104 3.00 4.06 0.45
C LEU A 104 2.50 2.68 0.90
N VAL A 105 1.26 2.33 0.56
CA VAL A 105 0.55 1.18 1.12
C VAL A 105 0.61 -0.02 0.19
N PHE A 106 1.22 -1.10 0.64
CA PHE A 106 1.17 -2.41 0.01
C PHE A 106 -0.03 -3.19 0.56
N GLU A 107 -1.17 -3.09 -0.13
CA GLU A 107 -2.36 -3.89 0.20
C GLU A 107 -2.18 -5.30 -0.35
N MET A 108 -1.79 -6.24 0.52
CA MET A 108 -1.64 -7.65 0.17
C MET A 108 -3.03 -8.27 -0.02
N ALA A 109 -3.33 -8.67 -1.25
CA ALA A 109 -4.58 -9.35 -1.59
C ALA A 109 -4.75 -10.65 -0.80
N GLN A 110 -5.98 -11.14 -0.74
CA GLN A 110 -6.24 -12.43 -0.10
C GLN A 110 -5.47 -13.56 -0.78
N VAL A 111 -4.64 -14.25 0.01
CA VAL A 111 -3.78 -15.33 -0.44
C VAL A 111 -4.59 -16.64 -0.55
N PRO A 112 -4.46 -17.40 -1.65
CA PRO A 112 -5.07 -18.72 -1.79
C PRO A 112 -4.69 -19.68 -0.65
N ARG A 113 -5.64 -20.52 -0.24
CA ARG A 113 -5.45 -21.44 0.88
C ARG A 113 -4.27 -22.39 0.69
N GLU A 114 -4.01 -22.76 -0.54
CA GLU A 114 -2.92 -23.67 -0.94
C GLU A 114 -1.54 -23.10 -0.56
N LEU A 115 -1.38 -21.79 -0.65
CA LEU A 115 -0.13 -21.08 -0.35
C LEU A 115 0.09 -20.83 1.15
N ILE A 116 -0.92 -21.07 2.00
CA ILE A 116 -0.90 -20.83 3.44
C ILE A 116 -1.39 -22.03 4.25
N SER A 117 -1.47 -23.21 3.63
CA SER A 117 -2.06 -24.43 4.20
C SER A 117 -1.28 -25.01 5.40
N SER A 118 0.03 -24.77 5.49
CA SER A 118 0.87 -25.21 6.61
C SER A 118 1.52 -24.04 7.34
N ALA A 119 2.01 -24.28 8.56
CA ALA A 119 2.76 -23.28 9.33
C ALA A 119 4.01 -22.82 8.57
N GLU A 120 4.74 -23.75 7.96
CA GLU A 120 5.94 -23.43 7.16
C GLU A 120 5.63 -22.51 5.98
N LYS A 121 4.55 -22.77 5.25
CA LYS A 121 4.14 -21.92 4.12
C LYS A 121 3.80 -20.50 4.58
N ARG A 122 3.12 -20.37 5.72
CA ARG A 122 2.81 -19.05 6.31
C ARG A 122 4.08 -18.32 6.74
N ILE A 123 5.03 -19.02 7.37
CA ILE A 123 6.32 -18.46 7.76
C ILE A 123 7.07 -17.97 6.53
N ARG A 124 7.21 -18.79 5.49
CA ARG A 124 7.87 -18.41 4.22
C ARG A 124 7.22 -17.19 3.57
N LEU A 125 5.89 -17.08 3.60
CA LEU A 125 5.22 -15.90 3.06
C LEU A 125 5.59 -14.64 3.84
N VAL A 126 5.60 -14.71 5.18
CA VAL A 126 6.01 -13.58 6.04
C VAL A 126 7.46 -13.19 5.78
N GLU A 127 8.37 -14.16 5.64
CA GLU A 127 9.77 -13.92 5.32
C GLU A 127 9.93 -13.25 3.94
N ARG A 128 9.23 -13.73 2.92
CA ARG A 128 9.25 -13.12 1.58
C ARG A 128 8.73 -11.67 1.58
N ILE A 129 7.70 -11.37 2.40
CA ILE A 129 7.24 -9.98 2.56
C ILE A 129 8.34 -9.14 3.20
N GLY A 130 9.03 -9.66 4.21
CA GLY A 130 10.15 -8.96 4.84
C GLY A 130 11.32 -8.71 3.89
N GLU A 131 11.73 -9.72 3.13
CA GLU A 131 12.77 -9.60 2.10
C GLU A 131 12.41 -8.56 1.04
N PHE A 132 11.16 -8.58 0.58
CA PHE A 132 10.64 -7.59 -0.35
C PHE A 132 10.77 -6.17 0.20
N LEU A 133 10.28 -5.92 1.42
CA LEU A 133 10.32 -4.61 2.05
C LEU A 133 11.75 -4.10 2.27
N ASN A 134 12.67 -4.98 2.69
CA ASN A 134 14.07 -4.64 2.91
C ASN A 134 14.84 -4.30 1.61
N ARG A 135 14.33 -4.72 0.45
CA ARG A 135 14.92 -4.44 -0.87
C ARG A 135 14.30 -3.24 -1.56
N LEU A 136 13.24 -2.64 -1.00
CA LEU A 136 12.68 -1.41 -1.52
C LEU A 136 13.67 -0.24 -1.37
N PRO A 137 13.60 0.78 -2.24
CA PRO A 137 14.40 1.99 -2.11
C PRO A 137 14.22 2.62 -0.73
N LYS A 138 15.30 3.18 -0.18
CA LYS A 138 15.17 4.02 1.02
C LYS A 138 14.49 5.33 0.62
N ILE A 139 13.51 5.74 1.42
CA ILE A 139 12.86 7.03 1.25
C ILE A 139 13.78 8.10 1.86
N GLY A 140 14.15 9.07 1.05
CA GLY A 140 15.04 10.16 1.45
C GLY A 140 14.31 11.42 1.93
N GLU A 141 15.09 12.48 2.13
CA GLU A 141 14.56 13.78 2.62
C GLU A 141 13.60 14.46 1.64
N GLU A 142 13.67 14.10 0.36
CA GLU A 142 12.77 14.59 -0.69
C GLU A 142 11.29 14.24 -0.42
N ALA A 143 11.05 13.20 0.39
CA ALA A 143 9.73 12.73 0.79
C ALA A 143 9.68 12.37 2.29
N GLU A 144 10.16 13.25 3.14
CA GLU A 144 10.33 13.06 4.59
C GLU A 144 9.09 12.55 5.34
N ASN A 145 7.90 12.79 4.80
CA ASN A 145 6.62 12.33 5.38
C ASN A 145 6.18 10.96 4.86
N ALA A 146 6.87 10.42 3.85
CA ALA A 146 6.53 9.13 3.28
C ALA A 146 7.11 7.98 4.11
N PHE A 147 6.41 6.86 4.11
CA PHE A 147 6.84 5.61 4.73
C PHE A 147 6.12 4.43 4.11
N TYR A 148 6.72 3.26 4.21
CA TYR A 148 6.08 2.02 3.78
C TYR A 148 5.08 1.54 4.81
N ALA A 149 3.91 1.11 4.33
CA ALA A 149 2.88 0.50 5.15
C ALA A 149 2.33 -0.76 4.47
N VAL A 150 1.93 -1.74 5.25
CA VAL A 150 1.39 -3.00 4.74
C VAL A 150 -0.01 -3.22 5.31
N GLU A 151 -0.97 -3.42 4.41
CA GLU A 151 -2.31 -3.89 4.72
C GLU A 151 -2.44 -5.36 4.31
N ILE A 152 -2.99 -6.21 5.16
CA ILE A 152 -3.21 -7.62 4.82
C ILE A 152 -4.70 -7.95 4.78
N ARG A 153 -5.09 -8.85 3.85
CA ARG A 153 -6.44 -9.38 3.69
C ARG A 153 -6.56 -10.85 4.09
N THR A 154 -5.49 -11.39 4.68
CA THR A 154 -5.37 -12.81 5.07
C THR A 154 -5.12 -12.92 6.57
N PRO A 155 -6.16 -13.06 7.42
CA PRO A 155 -6.04 -12.98 8.88
C PRO A 155 -5.05 -13.96 9.50
N ILE A 156 -4.90 -15.16 8.92
CA ILE A 156 -4.03 -16.21 9.47
C ILE A 156 -2.54 -15.84 9.49
N ILE A 157 -2.11 -14.86 8.68
CA ILE A 157 -0.73 -14.35 8.71
C ILE A 157 -0.55 -13.18 9.67
N TYR A 158 -1.63 -12.67 10.26
CA TYR A 158 -1.59 -11.63 11.29
C TYR A 158 -1.12 -12.24 12.61
N THR A 159 0.19 -12.35 12.77
CA THR A 159 0.86 -13.03 13.89
C THR A 159 1.93 -12.13 14.49
N PRO A 160 2.38 -12.38 15.74
CA PRO A 160 3.53 -11.70 16.33
C PRO A 160 4.75 -11.66 15.41
N ARG A 161 5.06 -12.78 14.73
CA ARG A 161 6.14 -12.86 13.73
C ARG A 161 5.96 -11.83 12.61
N PHE A 162 4.75 -11.70 12.07
CA PHE A 162 4.45 -10.75 11.00
C PHE A 162 4.70 -9.30 11.46
N VAL A 163 4.21 -8.93 12.64
CA VAL A 163 4.41 -7.56 13.16
C VAL A 163 5.88 -7.29 13.49
N SER A 164 6.59 -8.26 14.10
CA SER A 164 8.04 -8.15 14.34
C SER A 164 8.83 -7.98 13.04
N MET A 165 8.44 -8.70 11.99
CA MET A 165 9.05 -8.56 10.67
C MET A 165 8.83 -7.14 10.10
N LEU A 166 7.60 -6.60 10.19
CA LEU A 166 7.33 -5.23 9.72
C LEU A 166 8.18 -4.20 10.47
N ARG A 167 8.32 -4.32 11.79
CA ARG A 167 9.20 -3.45 12.58
C ARG A 167 10.65 -3.55 12.12
N GLY A 168 11.15 -4.76 11.94
CA GLY A 168 12.52 -4.99 11.45
C GLY A 168 12.77 -4.39 10.08
N ALA A 169 11.76 -4.35 9.22
CA ALA A 169 11.81 -3.72 7.90
C ALA A 169 11.50 -2.20 7.92
N GLY A 170 11.22 -1.61 9.08
CA GLY A 170 10.85 -0.19 9.19
C GLY A 170 9.49 0.15 8.55
N ALA A 171 8.65 -0.85 8.31
CA ALA A 171 7.32 -0.67 7.73
C ALA A 171 6.24 -0.63 8.82
N ARG A 172 5.14 0.10 8.54
CA ARG A 172 4.00 0.21 9.46
C ARG A 172 2.88 -0.74 9.05
N LEU A 173 2.09 -1.17 10.03
CA LEU A 173 0.89 -1.97 9.79
C LEU A 173 -0.31 -1.05 9.58
N VAL A 174 -1.09 -1.34 8.54
CA VAL A 174 -2.41 -0.73 8.34
C VAL A 174 -3.47 -1.60 9.01
N THR A 175 -4.24 -1.01 9.92
CA THR A 175 -5.42 -1.65 10.52
C THR A 175 -6.56 -1.65 9.51
N GLY A 176 -6.98 -2.83 9.07
CA GLY A 176 -7.98 -2.98 8.00
C GLY A 176 -9.41 -3.17 8.54
N LEU A 177 -10.34 -2.34 8.07
CA LEU A 177 -11.79 -2.55 8.24
C LEU A 177 -12.31 -3.42 7.08
N HIS A 178 -12.05 -4.71 7.14
CA HIS A 178 -12.49 -5.64 6.11
C HIS A 178 -13.22 -6.84 6.74
N PRO A 179 -14.31 -7.35 6.13
CA PRO A 179 -15.12 -8.43 6.72
C PRO A 179 -14.36 -9.73 7.05
N THR A 180 -13.24 -9.98 6.37
CA THR A 180 -12.40 -11.15 6.64
C THR A 180 -11.38 -10.92 7.75
N MET A 181 -11.15 -9.67 8.18
CA MET A 181 -10.17 -9.32 9.21
C MET A 181 -10.83 -9.31 10.60
N PRO A 182 -10.06 -9.54 11.68
CA PRO A 182 -10.53 -9.29 13.04
C PRO A 182 -10.98 -7.83 13.21
N ASP A 183 -11.81 -7.56 14.21
CA ASP A 183 -12.17 -6.19 14.56
C ASP A 183 -10.94 -5.31 14.91
N VAL A 184 -11.11 -4.00 14.81
CA VAL A 184 -10.02 -3.03 15.01
C VAL A 184 -9.42 -3.15 16.41
N ALA A 185 -10.24 -3.33 17.45
CA ALA A 185 -9.76 -3.43 18.82
C ALA A 185 -8.83 -4.64 18.99
N ARG A 186 -9.18 -5.77 18.36
CA ARG A 186 -8.37 -6.98 18.39
C ARG A 186 -7.06 -6.82 17.61
N GLN A 187 -7.11 -6.12 16.46
CA GLN A 187 -5.91 -5.79 15.70
C GLN A 187 -4.98 -4.86 16.48
N THR A 188 -5.52 -3.82 17.13
CA THR A 188 -4.76 -2.86 17.93
C THR A 188 -4.16 -3.51 19.18
N ASN A 189 -4.92 -4.36 19.88
CA ASN A 189 -4.39 -5.08 21.03
C ASN A 189 -3.20 -5.98 20.68
N ALA A 190 -3.24 -6.63 19.51
CA ALA A 190 -2.11 -7.42 19.04
C ALA A 190 -0.85 -6.56 18.79
N LEU A 191 -1.00 -5.31 18.38
CA LEU A 191 0.11 -4.36 18.26
C LEU A 191 0.67 -3.95 19.64
N HIS A 192 -0.18 -3.62 20.60
CA HIS A 192 0.23 -3.21 21.94
C HIS A 192 0.93 -4.33 22.72
N MET A 193 0.47 -5.58 22.60
CA MET A 193 1.13 -6.72 23.26
C MET A 193 2.58 -6.97 22.78
N MET A 194 3.02 -6.26 21.75
CA MET A 194 4.36 -6.37 21.17
C MET A 194 5.22 -5.15 21.45
N ASP A 195 4.67 -4.13 22.10
CA ASP A 195 5.40 -2.94 22.57
C ASP A 195 5.97 -3.11 24.00
N CYS A 196 5.71 -4.27 24.62
CA CYS A 196 6.21 -4.64 25.95
C CYS A 196 7.52 -5.43 25.90
#